data_eb811e0a0f5e4bde55d6e7ccfcdc57b3
#
_entry.id   eb811e0a0f5e4bde55d6e7ccfcdc57b3
#
_cell.length_a   1.000
_cell.length_b   1.000
_cell.length_c   1.000
_cell.angle_alpha   90.00
_cell.angle_beta   90.00
_cell.angle_gamma   90.00
#
_symmetry.space_group_name_H-M   'P 1'
#
loop_
_entity.id
_entity.type
_entity.pdbx_description
1 polymer ?
#
loop_
_entity_poly.entity_id
_entity_poly.type
_entity_poly.pdbx_seq_one_letter_code
_entity_poly.pdbx_strand_id
1 'polypeptide(L)'
;MAIIDKSMLIGYSSRQMFDLVEDVEHYPEFLPWCEKTLVEHRDEQKTVATLYISYRGVKANFTTENEKEAPHLMRLKLRDGPMRRLEGVWQFKPLSETACKVIFQLHYEFPSKLIDSMISPVFTHIGNTLADAFVKRAEEVYGRTNV
;
A
#
# COMPACT_ATOMS: atom_id res chain seq x y z
N MET A 1 -15.94 10.83 -4.29
CA MET A 1 -14.59 10.26 -4.23
C MET A 1 -14.28 9.78 -2.81
N ALA A 2 -13.81 8.57 -2.67
CA ALA A 2 -13.45 8.04 -1.36
C ALA A 2 -12.00 8.34 -1.05
N ILE A 3 -11.72 8.55 0.24
CA ILE A 3 -10.39 8.93 0.72
C ILE A 3 -10.00 8.02 1.88
N ILE A 4 -8.79 7.45 1.81
CA ILE A 4 -8.16 6.78 2.93
C ILE A 4 -6.97 7.65 3.34
N ASP A 5 -6.90 7.99 4.62
CA ASP A 5 -5.83 8.85 5.15
C ASP A 5 -5.39 8.29 6.51
N LYS A 6 -4.19 7.72 6.54
CA LYS A 6 -3.63 7.08 7.73
C LYS A 6 -2.23 7.60 7.98
N SER A 7 -1.88 7.78 9.26
CA SER A 7 -0.51 8.10 9.63
C SER A 7 -0.16 7.43 10.95
N MET A 8 1.13 7.12 11.12
CA MET A 8 1.61 6.50 12.34
C MET A 8 3.08 6.80 12.59
N LEU A 9 3.45 6.83 13.86
CA LEU A 9 4.82 6.92 14.29
C LEU A 9 5.34 5.51 14.51
N ILE A 10 6.51 5.20 13.98
CA ILE A 10 7.00 3.84 13.95
C ILE A 10 8.48 3.79 14.28
N GLY A 11 8.87 2.79 15.08
CA GLY A 11 10.25 2.61 15.55
C GLY A 11 11.14 1.88 14.53
N TYR A 12 11.00 2.20 13.25
CA TYR A 12 11.85 1.71 12.16
C TYR A 12 12.18 2.88 11.26
N SER A 13 13.33 2.82 10.58
CA SER A 13 13.77 3.92 9.73
C SER A 13 12.90 4.09 8.48
N SER A 14 13.01 5.27 7.86
CA SER A 14 12.34 5.53 6.57
C SER A 14 12.73 4.48 5.54
N ARG A 15 14.00 4.12 5.45
CA ARG A 15 14.50 3.11 4.52
C ARG A 15 13.87 1.74 4.79
N GLN A 16 13.80 1.34 6.05
CA GLN A 16 13.20 0.06 6.41
C GLN A 16 11.73 -0.03 6.00
N MET A 17 10.96 1.02 6.27
CA MET A 17 9.54 1.03 5.93
C MET A 17 9.31 1.19 4.43
N PHE A 18 10.09 2.03 3.76
CA PHE A 18 10.03 2.16 2.32
C PHE A 18 10.27 0.82 1.62
N ASP A 19 11.31 0.10 2.07
CA ASP A 19 11.66 -1.18 1.48
C ASP A 19 10.56 -2.23 1.65
N LEU A 20 9.84 -2.23 2.77
CA LEU A 20 8.69 -3.12 2.96
C LEU A 20 7.55 -2.83 1.99
N VAL A 21 7.26 -1.55 1.78
CA VAL A 21 6.18 -1.13 0.86
C VAL A 21 6.58 -1.42 -0.58
N GLU A 22 7.86 -1.27 -0.91
CA GLU A 22 8.37 -1.56 -2.25
C GLU A 22 8.42 -3.06 -2.56
N ASP A 23 8.48 -3.90 -1.52
CA ASP A 23 8.59 -5.34 -1.63
C ASP A 23 7.23 -6.00 -1.93
N VAL A 24 6.65 -5.63 -3.05
CA VAL A 24 5.30 -6.01 -3.48
C VAL A 24 5.16 -7.53 -3.59
N GLU A 25 6.19 -8.22 -3.99
CA GLU A 25 6.18 -9.67 -4.20
C GLU A 25 5.84 -10.44 -2.92
N HIS A 26 6.10 -9.88 -1.76
CA HIS A 26 5.84 -10.52 -0.47
C HIS A 26 4.51 -10.14 0.17
N TYR A 27 3.73 -9.26 -0.46
CA TYR A 27 2.43 -8.84 0.07
C TYR A 27 1.48 -10.00 0.39
N PRO A 28 1.40 -11.06 -0.43
CA PRO A 28 0.50 -12.19 -0.11
C PRO A 28 0.84 -12.91 1.19
N GLU A 29 2.07 -12.78 1.69
CA GLU A 29 2.51 -13.45 2.91
C GLU A 29 1.92 -12.83 4.18
N PHE A 30 1.53 -11.55 4.13
CA PHE A 30 1.05 -10.86 5.33
C PHE A 30 -0.20 -10.01 5.13
N LEU A 31 -0.71 -9.90 3.91
CA LEU A 31 -1.96 -9.20 3.62
C LEU A 31 -3.02 -10.21 3.22
N PRO A 32 -3.95 -10.56 4.14
CA PRO A 32 -4.91 -11.65 3.88
C PRO A 32 -5.81 -11.45 2.66
N TRP A 33 -6.04 -10.19 2.28
CA TRP A 33 -6.85 -9.85 1.12
C TRP A 33 -6.06 -9.87 -0.20
N CYS A 34 -4.76 -10.00 -0.13
CA CYS A 34 -3.89 -10.01 -1.32
C CYS A 34 -3.58 -11.48 -1.70
N GLU A 35 -4.18 -11.93 -2.79
CA GLU A 35 -4.04 -13.32 -3.25
C GLU A 35 -2.68 -13.54 -3.91
N LYS A 36 -2.28 -12.62 -4.77
CA LYS A 36 -0.99 -12.66 -5.47
C LYS A 36 -0.65 -11.28 -6.01
N THR A 37 0.58 -11.13 -6.46
CA THR A 37 1.07 -9.90 -7.08
C THR A 37 1.87 -10.23 -8.33
N LEU A 38 1.99 -9.24 -9.22
CA LEU A 38 2.81 -9.33 -10.40
C LEU A 38 3.55 -8.01 -10.58
N VAL A 39 4.87 -8.05 -10.61
CA VAL A 39 5.68 -6.87 -10.91
C VAL A 39 6.03 -6.89 -12.39
N GLU A 40 5.49 -5.95 -13.15
CA GLU A 40 5.71 -5.86 -14.60
C GLU A 40 6.99 -5.10 -14.94
N HIS A 41 7.34 -4.12 -14.10
CA HIS A 41 8.51 -3.30 -14.31
C HIS A 41 9.01 -2.78 -12.96
N ARG A 42 10.33 -2.72 -12.80
CA ARG A 42 10.95 -2.12 -11.63
C ARG A 42 12.30 -1.53 -11.99
N ASP A 43 12.48 -0.26 -11.67
CA ASP A 43 13.78 0.41 -11.71
C ASP A 43 13.87 1.35 -10.50
N GLU A 44 14.91 2.19 -10.44
CA GLU A 44 15.11 3.09 -9.30
C GLU A 44 14.04 4.19 -9.22
N GLN A 45 13.42 4.53 -10.34
CA GLN A 45 12.47 5.63 -10.43
C GLN A 45 11.02 5.20 -10.32
N LYS A 46 10.69 4.00 -10.78
CA LYS A 46 9.31 3.53 -10.73
C LYS A 46 9.19 2.02 -10.68
N THR A 47 8.06 1.58 -10.16
CA THR A 47 7.62 0.18 -10.17
C THR A 47 6.21 0.14 -10.73
N VAL A 48 5.96 -0.80 -11.64
CA VAL A 48 4.61 -1.07 -12.15
C VAL A 48 4.23 -2.45 -11.65
N ALA A 49 3.17 -2.52 -10.87
CA ALA A 49 2.76 -3.77 -10.22
C ALA A 49 1.25 -3.94 -10.23
N THR A 50 0.83 -5.20 -10.31
CA THR A 50 -0.58 -5.59 -10.23
C THR A 50 -0.82 -6.31 -8.92
N LEU A 51 -1.87 -5.91 -8.20
CA LEU A 51 -2.34 -6.59 -7.01
C LEU A 51 -3.63 -7.34 -7.34
N TYR A 52 -3.71 -8.61 -6.95
CA TYR A 52 -4.90 -9.43 -7.10
C TYR A 52 -5.56 -9.55 -5.74
N ILE A 53 -6.76 -9.01 -5.63
CA ILE A 53 -7.51 -8.94 -4.38
C ILE A 53 -8.55 -10.05 -4.35
N SER A 54 -8.64 -10.74 -3.21
CA SER A 54 -9.68 -11.71 -2.94
C SER A 54 -10.11 -11.54 -1.49
N TYR A 55 -11.36 -11.13 -1.28
CA TYR A 55 -11.88 -10.87 0.06
C TYR A 55 -13.39 -11.08 0.08
N ARG A 56 -13.85 -12.02 0.93
CA ARG A 56 -15.27 -12.33 1.12
C ARG A 56 -16.01 -12.56 -0.19
N GLY A 57 -15.42 -13.33 -1.10
CA GLY A 57 -16.04 -13.64 -2.39
C GLY A 57 -15.88 -12.56 -3.46
N VAL A 58 -15.34 -11.40 -3.10
CA VAL A 58 -15.07 -10.34 -4.06
C VAL A 58 -13.66 -10.52 -4.60
N LYS A 59 -13.52 -10.59 -5.91
CA LYS A 59 -12.23 -10.67 -6.60
C LYS A 59 -12.06 -9.49 -7.53
N ALA A 60 -10.91 -8.86 -7.46
CA ALA A 60 -10.56 -7.74 -8.32
C ALA A 60 -9.05 -7.67 -8.48
N ASN A 61 -8.60 -7.04 -9.53
CA ASN A 61 -7.17 -6.74 -9.67
C ASN A 61 -7.01 -5.33 -10.20
N PHE A 62 -5.89 -4.71 -9.85
CA PHE A 62 -5.57 -3.38 -10.35
C PHE A 62 -4.07 -3.23 -10.45
N THR A 63 -3.66 -2.43 -11.42
CA THR A 63 -2.26 -2.16 -11.71
C THR A 63 -1.97 -0.70 -11.44
N THR A 64 -0.91 -0.43 -10.70
CA THR A 64 -0.47 0.94 -10.43
C THR A 64 0.95 1.16 -10.94
N GLU A 65 1.21 2.40 -11.31
CA GLU A 65 2.56 2.89 -11.56
C GLU A 65 2.98 3.68 -10.33
N ASN A 66 4.04 3.22 -9.67
CA ASN A 66 4.52 3.80 -8.42
C ASN A 66 5.80 4.57 -8.70
N GLU A 67 5.72 5.90 -8.70
CA GLU A 67 6.90 6.76 -8.84
C GLU A 67 7.59 6.89 -7.49
N LYS A 68 8.89 6.66 -7.47
CA LYS A 68 9.66 6.56 -6.24
C LYS A 68 10.67 7.66 -6.08
N GLU A 69 10.74 8.21 -4.87
CA GLU A 69 11.83 9.08 -4.42
C GLU A 69 12.32 8.47 -3.11
N ALA A 70 13.09 7.39 -3.26
CA ALA A 70 13.55 6.58 -2.13
C ALA A 70 14.48 7.36 -1.21
N PRO A 71 14.39 7.19 0.10
CA PRO A 71 13.43 6.33 0.81
C PRO A 71 12.23 7.10 1.40
N HIS A 72 11.88 8.26 0.88
CA HIS A 72 10.94 9.18 1.52
C HIS A 72 9.56 9.23 0.90
N LEU A 73 9.42 8.89 -0.36
CA LEU A 73 8.17 9.13 -1.07
C LEU A 73 7.91 8.07 -2.14
N MET A 74 6.65 7.67 -2.26
CA MET A 74 6.16 6.81 -3.34
C MET A 74 4.78 7.30 -3.75
N ARG A 75 4.63 7.71 -5.01
CA ARG A 75 3.33 8.13 -5.57
C ARG A 75 2.72 7.03 -6.38
N LEU A 76 1.46 6.72 -6.11
CA LEU A 76 0.70 5.68 -6.77
C LEU A 76 -0.26 6.27 -7.79
N LYS A 77 -0.27 5.73 -9.00
CA LYS A 77 -1.17 6.16 -10.05
C LYS A 77 -1.77 4.93 -10.74
N LEU A 78 -3.06 4.96 -10.97
CA LEU A 78 -3.76 3.85 -11.63
C LEU A 78 -3.31 3.71 -13.09
N ARG A 79 -2.99 2.48 -13.47
CA ARG A 79 -2.78 2.09 -14.87
C ARG A 79 -3.94 1.30 -15.42
N ASP A 80 -4.48 0.38 -14.62
CA ASP A 80 -5.59 -0.47 -15.02
C ASP A 80 -6.31 -0.99 -13.78
N GLY A 81 -7.62 -1.15 -13.86
CA GLY A 81 -8.40 -1.67 -12.76
C GLY A 81 -9.86 -1.29 -12.84
N PRO A 82 -10.68 -1.76 -11.87
CA PRO A 82 -12.11 -1.49 -11.86
C PRO A 82 -12.47 -0.06 -11.44
N MET A 83 -11.49 0.70 -10.97
CA MET A 83 -11.70 2.09 -10.55
C MET A 83 -11.71 3.01 -11.76
N ARG A 84 -12.50 4.07 -11.67
CA ARG A 84 -12.42 5.19 -12.61
C ARG A 84 -11.16 6.02 -12.31
N ARG A 85 -10.79 6.09 -11.04
CA ARG A 85 -9.67 6.90 -10.57
C ARG A 85 -9.05 6.26 -9.34
N LEU A 86 -7.73 6.29 -9.26
CA LEU A 86 -7.00 5.91 -8.06
C LEU A 86 -5.66 6.63 -8.07
N GLU A 87 -5.42 7.40 -7.02
CA GLU A 87 -4.18 8.12 -6.80
C GLU A 87 -3.82 8.01 -5.33
N GLY A 88 -2.54 7.82 -5.04
CA GLY A 88 -2.12 7.72 -3.66
C GLY A 88 -0.69 8.15 -3.44
N VAL A 89 -0.32 8.26 -2.18
CA VAL A 89 1.03 8.59 -1.77
C VAL A 89 1.37 7.91 -0.46
N TRP A 90 2.59 7.37 -0.43
CA TRP A 90 3.25 6.95 0.78
C TRP A 90 4.34 7.96 1.07
N GLN A 91 4.39 8.46 2.31
CA GLN A 91 5.48 9.30 2.78
C GLN A 91 6.12 8.65 4.00
N PHE A 92 7.44 8.69 4.05
CA PHE A 92 8.21 8.11 5.15
C PHE A 92 9.12 9.22 5.69
N LYS A 93 8.57 10.02 6.60
CA LYS A 93 9.28 11.18 7.15
C LYS A 93 10.23 10.74 8.27
N PRO A 94 11.53 10.96 8.13
CA PRO A 94 12.47 10.54 9.17
C PRO A 94 12.28 11.40 10.44
N LEU A 95 12.20 10.72 11.58
CA LEU A 95 12.18 11.36 12.90
C LEU A 95 13.54 11.21 13.56
N SER A 96 14.23 10.12 13.24
CA SER A 96 15.59 9.82 13.70
C SER A 96 16.16 8.76 12.75
N GLU A 97 17.36 8.27 13.03
CA GLU A 97 17.97 7.19 12.25
C GLU A 97 17.20 5.86 12.39
N THR A 98 16.40 5.72 13.46
CA THR A 98 15.71 4.47 13.79
C THR A 98 14.20 4.62 13.89
N ALA A 99 13.65 5.76 13.47
CA ALA A 99 12.20 5.99 13.54
C ALA A 99 11.73 6.89 12.41
N CYS A 100 10.49 6.70 11.99
CA CYS A 100 9.87 7.56 10.98
C CYS A 100 8.38 7.72 11.23
N LYS A 101 7.81 8.73 10.56
CA LYS A 101 6.35 8.89 10.46
C LYS A 101 5.93 8.40 9.09
N VAL A 102 5.09 7.37 9.07
CA VAL A 102 4.53 6.84 7.83
C VAL A 102 3.18 7.52 7.59
N ILE A 103 2.99 8.07 6.41
CA ILE A 103 1.73 8.68 5.98
C ILE A 103 1.29 7.96 4.71
N PHE A 104 0.05 7.49 4.71
CA PHE A 104 -0.57 6.87 3.54
C PHE A 104 -1.88 7.58 3.23
N GLN A 105 -2.00 8.09 2.00
CA GLN A 105 -3.20 8.74 1.52
C GLN A 105 -3.59 8.12 0.19
N LEU A 106 -4.86 7.77 0.05
CA LEU A 106 -5.39 7.16 -1.16
C LEU A 106 -6.71 7.80 -1.51
N HIS A 107 -6.84 8.25 -2.76
CA HIS A 107 -8.07 8.80 -3.33
C HIS A 107 -8.52 7.87 -4.44
N TYR A 108 -9.76 7.41 -4.38
CA TYR A 108 -10.28 6.50 -5.41
C TYR A 108 -11.76 6.75 -5.70
N GLU A 109 -12.17 6.38 -6.91
CA GLU A 109 -13.52 6.54 -7.39
C GLU A 109 -13.87 5.36 -8.30
N PHE A 110 -15.07 4.83 -8.15
CA PHE A 110 -15.59 3.76 -9.00
C PHE A 110 -16.52 4.34 -10.06
N PRO A 111 -16.62 3.69 -11.26
CA PRO A 111 -17.38 4.25 -12.37
C PRO A 111 -18.91 4.19 -12.19
N SER A 112 -19.41 3.37 -11.26
CA SER A 112 -20.85 3.25 -11.02
C SER A 112 -21.13 2.96 -9.56
N LYS A 113 -22.37 3.23 -9.14
CA LYS A 113 -22.82 2.91 -7.77
C LYS A 113 -22.83 1.41 -7.52
N LEU A 114 -23.09 0.61 -8.55
CA LEU A 114 -23.11 -0.85 -8.41
C LEU A 114 -21.70 -1.37 -8.07
N ILE A 115 -20.70 -0.95 -8.84
CA ILE A 115 -19.32 -1.35 -8.61
C ILE A 115 -18.85 -0.83 -7.26
N ASP A 116 -19.16 0.43 -6.93
CA ASP A 116 -18.84 1.03 -5.64
C ASP A 116 -19.40 0.20 -4.49
N SER A 117 -20.67 -0.18 -4.55
CA SER A 117 -21.30 -0.96 -3.49
C SER A 117 -20.68 -2.34 -3.31
N MET A 118 -20.12 -2.92 -4.37
CA MET A 118 -19.49 -4.24 -4.32
C MET A 118 -18.05 -4.19 -3.80
N ILE A 119 -17.29 -3.20 -4.24
CA ILE A 119 -15.84 -3.16 -4.01
C ILE A 119 -15.43 -2.20 -2.87
N SER A 120 -16.18 -1.14 -2.64
CA SER A 120 -15.85 -0.15 -1.61
C SER A 120 -15.68 -0.76 -0.21
N PRO A 121 -16.51 -1.73 0.24
CA PRO A 121 -16.28 -2.37 1.53
C PRO A 121 -14.91 -3.07 1.63
N VAL A 122 -14.42 -3.63 0.53
CA VAL A 122 -13.11 -4.28 0.47
C VAL A 122 -12.01 -3.23 0.64
N PHE A 123 -12.11 -2.11 -0.08
CA PHE A 123 -11.12 -1.03 0.04
C PHE A 123 -11.14 -0.36 1.39
N THR A 124 -12.32 -0.23 2.01
CA THR A 124 -12.44 0.28 3.37
C THR A 124 -11.71 -0.63 4.36
N HIS A 125 -11.89 -1.93 4.22
CA HIS A 125 -11.18 -2.91 5.06
C HIS A 125 -9.67 -2.81 4.86
N ILE A 126 -9.22 -2.74 3.62
CA ILE A 126 -7.80 -2.57 3.29
C ILE A 126 -7.25 -1.32 3.97
N GLY A 127 -7.92 -0.18 3.80
CA GLY A 127 -7.48 1.08 4.37
C GLY A 127 -7.42 1.07 5.89
N ASN A 128 -8.36 0.38 6.53
CA ASN A 128 -8.40 0.31 7.99
C ASN A 128 -7.36 -0.64 8.59
N THR A 129 -6.87 -1.61 7.84
CA THR A 129 -5.96 -2.64 8.35
C THR A 129 -4.54 -2.55 7.78
N LEU A 130 -4.34 -1.81 6.71
CA LEU A 130 -3.07 -1.78 5.97
C LEU A 130 -1.90 -1.32 6.83
N ALA A 131 -2.07 -0.23 7.56
CA ALA A 131 -1.02 0.33 8.38
C ALA A 131 -0.56 -0.65 9.46
N ASP A 132 -1.51 -1.25 10.17
CA ASP A 132 -1.20 -2.23 11.22
C ASP A 132 -0.49 -3.47 10.63
N ALA A 133 -0.90 -3.89 9.45
CA ALA A 133 -0.29 -5.03 8.76
C ALA A 133 1.19 -4.76 8.44
N PHE A 134 1.52 -3.56 7.98
CA PHE A 134 2.92 -3.21 7.68
C PHE A 134 3.75 -3.07 8.95
N VAL A 135 3.20 -2.55 10.04
CA VAL A 135 3.89 -2.50 11.34
C VAL A 135 4.24 -3.92 11.80
N LYS A 136 3.26 -4.81 11.74
CA LYS A 136 3.44 -6.20 12.15
C LYS A 136 4.48 -6.91 11.27
N ARG A 137 4.45 -6.64 9.97
CA ARG A 137 5.44 -7.20 9.04
C ARG A 137 6.84 -6.67 9.36
N ALA A 138 6.97 -5.40 9.71
CA ALA A 138 8.25 -4.82 10.11
C ALA A 138 8.82 -5.53 11.34
N GLU A 139 7.98 -5.85 12.32
CA GLU A 139 8.39 -6.62 13.49
C GLU A 139 8.89 -8.02 13.10
N GLU A 140 8.23 -8.66 12.17
CA GLU A 140 8.62 -10.00 11.70
C GLU A 140 9.95 -9.98 10.93
N VAL A 141 10.16 -8.96 10.09
CA VAL A 141 11.33 -8.89 9.21
C VAL A 141 12.53 -8.28 9.91
N TYR A 142 12.33 -7.22 10.69
CA TYR A 142 13.41 -6.45 11.30
C TYR A 142 13.59 -6.73 12.81
N GLY A 143 12.66 -7.47 13.40
CA GLY A 143 12.64 -7.71 14.83
C GLY A 143 12.01 -6.56 15.61
N ARG A 144 11.63 -6.84 16.84
CA ARG A 144 11.02 -5.82 17.71
C ARG A 144 12.04 -4.78 18.11
N THR A 145 11.60 -3.53 18.15
CA THR A 145 12.45 -2.45 18.65
C THR A 145 12.50 -2.52 20.16
N ASN A 146 13.71 -2.45 20.72
CA ASN A 146 13.91 -2.38 22.15
C ASN A 146 13.84 -0.92 22.60
N VAL A 147 12.65 -0.47 22.83
CA VAL A 147 12.44 0.91 23.26
C VAL A 147 11.93 0.94 24.66
#